data_3c11189ad7f54e0d4a2ea5ff042a4d0f
#
_entry.id   3c11189ad7f54e0d4a2ea5ff042a4d0f
#
_cell.length_a   1.000
_cell.length_b   1.000
_cell.length_c   1.000
_cell.angle_alpha   90.00
_cell.angle_beta   90.00
_cell.angle_gamma   90.00
#
_symmetry.space_group_name_H-M   'P 1'
#
loop_
_entity.id
_entity.type
_entity.pdbx_description
1 polymer ?
#
loop_
_entity_poly.entity_id
_entity_poly.type
_entity_poly.pdbx_seq_one_letter_code
_entity_poly.pdbx_strand_id
1 'polypeptide(L)'
;MLIVALMTVVLSLSGLTTSSATAIPDYAKWGIIAVKETQTKYNVDILDYKHIGRTSLTADQSREQFKLWVRNKDGKQFAVFVNVDFNPSTQQLKKVQFTESDRR
;
A
#
# COMPACT_ATOMS: atom_id res chain seq x y z
N MET A 1 -20.08 -9.43 -49.01
CA MET A 1 -19.67 -10.38 -48.41
C MET A 1 -18.41 -10.34 -47.80
N LEU A 2 -17.57 -10.11 -48.34
CA LEU A 2 -16.34 -10.01 -47.76
C LEU A 2 -16.27 -9.05 -46.72
N ILE A 3 -16.85 -8.16 -46.74
CA ILE A 3 -16.85 -7.20 -45.79
C ILE A 3 -16.99 -7.66 -44.48
N VAL A 4 -17.77 -8.41 -44.27
CA VAL A 4 -17.96 -9.00 -43.09
C VAL A 4 -16.78 -9.35 -42.40
N ALA A 5 -16.01 -9.94 -42.89
CA ALA A 5 -14.86 -10.40 -42.28
C ALA A 5 -14.17 -9.35 -41.51
N LEU A 6 -13.95 -8.38 -42.01
CA LEU A 6 -13.29 -7.45 -41.30
C LEU A 6 -13.72 -7.06 -40.04
N MET A 7 -14.75 -6.87 -39.88
CA MET A 7 -15.16 -6.50 -38.66
C MET A 7 -14.70 -7.27 -37.60
N THR A 8 -14.70 -8.36 -37.69
CA THR A 8 -14.31 -9.19 -36.67
C THR A 8 -13.01 -8.82 -36.13
N VAL A 9 -12.23 -8.61 -36.81
CA VAL A 9 -10.98 -8.28 -36.38
C VAL A 9 -10.96 -7.23 -35.42
N VAL A 10 -11.42 -6.28 -35.63
CA VAL A 10 -11.48 -5.29 -34.75
C VAL A 10 -11.64 -5.59 -33.41
N LEU A 11 -12.58 -6.10 -33.15
CA LEU A 11 -12.76 -6.43 -31.85
C LEU A 11 -11.80 -7.12 -31.20
N SER A 12 -11.26 -7.82 -31.77
CA SER A 12 -10.37 -8.61 -31.12
C SER A 12 -9.48 -7.73 -30.42
N LEU A 13 -9.07 -6.86 -30.90
CA LEU A 13 -8.18 -6.10 -30.27
C LEU A 13 -8.61 -5.54 -29.15
N SER A 14 -9.56 -5.12 -29.18
CA SER A 14 -10.00 -4.52 -28.12
C SER A 14 -9.75 -5.27 -26.99
N GLY A 15 -9.95 -6.27 -27.03
CA GLY A 15 -9.76 -6.98 -25.89
C GLY A 15 -8.52 -6.88 -25.32
N LEU A 16 -7.77 -6.99 -25.91
CA LEU A 16 -6.59 -7.10 -25.34
C LEU A 16 -6.14 -6.09 -24.59
N THR A 17 -6.22 -5.30 -24.91
CA THR A 17 -5.73 -4.32 -24.25
C THR A 17 -5.92 -4.29 -22.94
N THR A 18 -6.62 -4.20 -22.61
CA THR A 18 -6.89 -4.16 -21.37
C THR A 18 -6.18 -4.77 -20.52
N SER A 19 -6.10 -5.57 -20.61
CA SER A 19 -5.47 -6.29 -19.73
C SER A 19 -4.37 -5.86 -19.09
N SER A 20 -3.69 -5.31 -19.56
CA SER A 20 -2.55 -5.00 -18.92
C SER A 20 -2.67 -4.25 -17.68
N ALA A 21 -3.69 -4.02 -17.23
CA ALA A 21 -3.79 -3.30 -16.02
C ALA A 21 -2.89 -3.89 -14.99
N THR A 22 -2.17 -3.09 -14.32
CA THR A 22 -1.28 -3.53 -13.29
C THR A 22 -2.05 -3.76 -12.00
N ALA A 23 -1.83 -4.84 -11.40
CA ALA A 23 -2.50 -5.15 -10.16
C ALA A 23 -1.89 -4.33 -9.04
N ILE A 24 -2.71 -3.84 -8.13
CA ILE A 24 -2.27 -3.11 -6.98
C ILE A 24 -2.02 -4.12 -5.87
N PRO A 25 -0.85 -4.10 -5.24
CA PRO A 25 -0.56 -5.05 -4.17
C PRO A 25 -1.54 -4.92 -3.02
N ASP A 26 -1.88 -6.03 -2.39
CA ASP A 26 -2.80 -6.03 -1.27
C ASP A 26 -2.39 -5.12 -0.14
N TYR A 27 -1.10 -4.93 0.09
CA TYR A 27 -0.68 -4.11 1.20
C TYR A 27 -0.82 -2.62 0.92
N ALA A 28 -1.08 -2.23 -0.33
CA ALA A 28 -1.09 -0.81 -0.69
C ALA A 28 -2.08 0.02 0.14
N LYS A 29 -3.26 -0.50 0.40
CA LYS A 29 -4.23 0.25 1.16
C LYS A 29 -3.75 0.47 2.58
N TRP A 30 -3.02 -0.50 3.16
CA TRP A 30 -2.52 -0.37 4.51
C TRP A 30 -1.33 0.58 4.55
N GLY A 31 -0.57 0.67 3.44
CA GLY A 31 0.51 1.62 3.31
C GLY A 31 -0.01 3.05 3.29
N ILE A 32 -1.15 3.31 2.65
CA ILE A 32 -1.75 4.63 2.63
C ILE A 32 -2.14 5.01 4.06
N ILE A 33 -2.68 4.08 4.83
CA ILE A 33 -3.04 4.32 6.20
C ILE A 33 -1.79 4.58 7.03
N ALA A 34 -0.73 3.79 6.85
CA ALA A 34 0.50 3.97 7.57
C ALA A 34 1.07 5.38 7.35
N VAL A 35 1.07 5.85 6.12
CA VAL A 35 1.59 7.18 5.79
C VAL A 35 0.72 8.26 6.43
N LYS A 36 -0.59 8.18 6.27
CA LYS A 36 -1.47 9.20 6.80
C LYS A 36 -1.42 9.27 8.32
N GLU A 37 -1.43 8.14 8.97
CA GLU A 37 -1.41 8.11 10.43
C GLU A 37 -0.07 8.61 10.98
N THR A 38 1.03 8.33 10.28
CA THR A 38 2.33 8.82 10.69
C THR A 38 2.40 10.34 10.52
N GLN A 39 1.89 10.87 9.42
CA GLN A 39 1.87 12.32 9.22
C GLN A 39 1.04 13.00 10.30
N THR A 40 -0.08 12.42 10.67
CA THR A 40 -0.94 13.02 11.69
C THR A 40 -0.27 12.96 13.05
N LYS A 41 0.33 11.83 13.41
CA LYS A 41 0.90 11.69 14.72
C LYS A 41 2.17 12.53 14.92
N TYR A 42 3.04 12.57 13.93
CA TYR A 42 4.33 13.21 14.08
C TYR A 42 4.47 14.56 13.39
N ASN A 43 3.51 14.92 12.56
CA ASN A 43 3.54 16.17 11.80
C ASN A 43 4.84 16.23 10.98
N VAL A 44 5.07 15.25 10.15
CA VAL A 44 6.30 15.08 9.40
C VAL A 44 6.06 14.98 7.91
N ASP A 45 7.16 15.16 7.14
CA ASP A 45 7.16 14.86 5.73
C ASP A 45 7.68 13.44 5.58
N ILE A 46 7.08 12.68 4.69
CA ILE A 46 7.54 11.32 4.41
C ILE A 46 8.55 11.40 3.29
N LEU A 47 9.78 11.02 3.59
CA LEU A 47 10.87 11.08 2.62
C LEU A 47 11.08 9.77 1.89
N ASP A 48 10.77 8.67 2.53
CA ASP A 48 10.94 7.36 1.93
C ASP A 48 9.98 6.37 2.57
N TYR A 49 9.67 5.28 1.87
CA TYR A 49 8.64 4.34 2.27
C TYR A 49 9.09 2.94 1.87
N LYS A 50 8.96 2.00 2.76
CA LYS A 50 9.30 0.62 2.46
C LYS A 50 8.29 -0.31 3.10
N HIS A 51 7.74 -1.22 2.33
CA HIS A 51 6.88 -2.29 2.85
C HIS A 51 7.80 -3.40 3.36
N ILE A 52 7.65 -3.78 4.62
CA ILE A 52 8.47 -4.82 5.21
C ILE A 52 7.86 -6.19 5.03
N GLY A 53 6.60 -6.34 5.31
CA GLY A 53 5.94 -7.63 5.13
C GLY A 53 4.66 -7.77 5.93
N ARG A 54 4.04 -8.91 5.80
CA ARG A 54 2.79 -9.24 6.49
C ARG A 54 3.02 -10.41 7.42
N THR A 55 2.45 -10.35 8.60
CA THR A 55 2.49 -11.42 9.59
C THR A 55 1.07 -11.75 10.01
N SER A 56 0.74 -13.02 10.05
CA SER A 56 -0.55 -13.45 10.56
C SER A 56 -0.39 -13.63 12.07
N LEU A 57 -1.16 -12.91 12.85
CA LEU A 57 -1.08 -12.99 14.30
C LEU A 57 -2.08 -13.99 14.86
N THR A 58 -3.32 -13.92 14.39
CA THR A 58 -4.35 -14.87 14.75
C THR A 58 -5.22 -15.10 13.51
N ALA A 59 -6.23 -15.93 13.63
CA ALA A 59 -7.10 -16.22 12.50
C ALA A 59 -7.79 -14.97 11.98
N ASP A 60 -8.08 -14.01 12.84
CA ASP A 60 -8.77 -12.80 12.43
C ASP A 60 -7.94 -11.54 12.63
N GLN A 61 -6.64 -11.65 12.77
CA GLN A 61 -5.79 -10.48 12.90
C GLN A 61 -4.46 -10.69 12.15
N SER A 62 -4.20 -9.84 11.19
CA SER A 62 -2.95 -9.80 10.45
C SER A 62 -2.30 -8.45 10.65
N ARG A 63 -1.01 -8.41 10.48
CA ARG A 63 -0.23 -7.19 10.63
C ARG A 63 0.55 -6.92 9.38
N GLU A 64 0.40 -5.69 8.83
CA GLU A 64 1.21 -5.25 7.71
C GLU A 64 2.21 -4.27 8.28
N GLN A 65 3.50 -4.44 7.96
CA GLN A 65 4.53 -3.62 8.56
C GLN A 65 5.25 -2.78 7.53
N PHE A 66 5.50 -1.53 7.89
CA PHE A 66 6.14 -0.56 7.00
C PHE A 66 7.24 0.18 7.75
N LYS A 67 8.24 0.66 7.00
CA LYS A 67 9.25 1.54 7.56
C LYS A 67 9.19 2.82 6.76
N LEU A 68 9.03 3.95 7.45
CA LEU A 68 8.97 5.25 6.82
C LEU A 68 10.18 6.06 7.30
N TRP A 69 10.84 6.75 6.37
CA TRP A 69 11.90 7.68 6.75
C TRP A 69 11.29 9.06 6.65
N VAL A 70 11.35 9.81 7.72
CA VAL A 70 10.60 11.05 7.85
C VAL A 70 11.47 12.22 8.28
N ARG A 71 10.95 13.44 8.09
CA ARG A 71 11.62 14.65 8.52
C ARG A 71 10.58 15.50 9.25
N ASN A 72 10.88 15.94 10.47
CA ASN A 72 9.96 16.75 11.21
C ASN A 72 10.15 18.24 10.91
N LYS A 73 9.37 19.09 11.55
CA LYS A 73 9.40 20.53 11.27
C LYS A 73 10.71 21.18 11.67
N ASP A 74 11.46 20.56 12.57
CA ASP A 74 12.73 21.08 12.98
C ASP A 74 13.86 20.59 12.07
N GLY A 75 13.54 19.83 11.07
CA GLY A 75 14.52 19.30 10.14
C GLY A 75 15.16 17.97 10.56
N LYS A 76 14.75 17.42 11.70
CA LYS A 76 15.30 16.15 12.14
C LYS A 76 14.72 15.01 11.35
N GLN A 77 15.56 14.09 10.94
CA GLN A 77 15.14 12.90 10.20
C GLN A 77 15.24 11.67 11.10
N PHE A 78 14.30 10.78 10.96
CA PHE A 78 14.29 9.53 11.71
C PHE A 78 13.40 8.50 11.01
N ALA A 79 13.50 7.26 11.44
CA ALA A 79 12.65 6.20 10.91
C ALA A 79 11.45 5.99 11.81
N VAL A 80 10.32 5.65 11.23
CA VAL A 80 9.14 5.25 11.97
C VAL A 80 8.73 3.90 11.40
N PHE A 81 8.68 2.88 12.27
CA PHE A 81 8.17 1.58 11.89
C PHE A 81 6.69 1.60 12.24
N VAL A 82 5.85 1.25 11.30
CA VAL A 82 4.40 1.29 11.49
C VAL A 82 3.84 -0.11 11.33
N ASN A 83 3.11 -0.56 12.32
CA ASN A 83 2.39 -1.82 12.25
C ASN A 83 0.92 -1.49 12.08
N VAL A 84 0.33 -1.98 10.99
CA VAL A 84 -1.08 -1.78 10.71
C VAL A 84 -1.75 -3.12 10.90
N ASP A 85 -2.55 -3.25 11.94
CA ASP A 85 -3.23 -4.51 12.25
C ASP A 85 -4.68 -4.45 11.74
N PHE A 86 -5.10 -5.49 11.08
CA PHE A 86 -6.42 -5.53 10.45
C PHE A 86 -6.98 -6.94 10.44
N ASN A 87 -8.27 -7.05 10.20
CA ASN A 87 -8.92 -8.34 10.04
C ASN A 87 -8.79 -8.75 8.57
N PRO A 88 -8.11 -9.85 8.24
CA PRO A 88 -7.89 -10.23 6.85
C PRO A 88 -9.17 -10.65 6.11
N SER A 89 -10.20 -11.08 6.85
CA SER A 89 -11.44 -11.49 6.22
C SER A 89 -12.36 -10.31 5.93
N THR A 90 -12.50 -9.40 6.87
CA THR A 90 -13.41 -8.27 6.72
C THR A 90 -12.71 -7.02 6.20
N GLN A 91 -11.40 -6.97 6.25
CA GLN A 91 -10.60 -5.82 5.85
C GLN A 91 -10.82 -4.62 6.78
N GLN A 92 -11.24 -4.86 8.00
CA GLN A 92 -11.41 -3.77 8.94
C GLN A 92 -10.11 -3.50 9.66
N LEU A 93 -9.75 -2.24 9.78
CA LEU A 93 -8.59 -1.80 10.52
C LEU A 93 -8.82 -2.03 12.01
N LYS A 94 -7.84 -2.57 12.70
CA LYS A 94 -7.94 -2.81 14.14
C LYS A 94 -7.11 -1.81 14.92
N LYS A 95 -5.85 -1.60 14.56
CA LYS A 95 -5.03 -0.62 15.25
C LYS A 95 -3.79 -0.29 14.47
N VAL A 96 -3.16 0.80 14.78
CA VAL A 96 -1.90 1.23 14.17
C VAL A 96 -0.93 1.53 15.31
N GLN A 97 0.27 0.96 15.23
CA GLN A 97 1.30 1.18 16.25
C GLN A 97 2.55 1.70 15.60
N PHE A 98 3.31 2.52 16.35
CA PHE A 98 4.48 3.20 15.83
C PHE A 98 5.70 2.94 16.71
N THR A 99 6.87 2.80 16.11
CA THR A 99 8.13 2.69 16.83
C THR A 99 9.16 3.54 16.11
N GLU A 100 9.84 4.42 16.84
CA GLU A 100 10.82 5.30 16.23
C GLU A 100 12.21 4.70 16.28
N SER A 101 13.05 5.07 15.33
CA SER A 101 14.43 4.65 15.31
C SER A 101 15.27 5.73 14.63
N ASP A 102 16.50 5.90 15.09
CA ASP A 102 17.38 6.89 14.49
C ASP A 102 18.05 6.30 13.24
N ARG A 103 17.92 5.03 12.99
CA ARG A 103 18.63 4.39 11.90
C ARG A 103 17.82 4.34 10.64
N ARG A 104 18.43 4.75 9.57
CA ARG A 104 17.78 4.69 8.26
C ARG A 104 17.83 3.26 7.62
#